data_8021caf6a92feed5f730fad219b5b121
#
_entry.id   8021caf6a92feed5f730fad219b5b121
#
_cell.length_a   1.000
_cell.length_b   1.000
_cell.length_c   1.000
_cell.angle_alpha   90.00
_cell.angle_beta   90.00
_cell.angle_gamma   90.00
#
_symmetry.space_group_name_H-M   'P 1'
#
loop_
_entity.id
_entity.type
_entity.pdbx_description
1 polymer ?
#
loop_
_entity_poly.entity_id
_entity_poly.type
_entity_poly.pdbx_seq_one_letter_code
_entity_poly.pdbx_strand_id
1 'polypeptide(L)'
;TQGVSSAASDVYKRQTQDISGQVLNQAEVNVTEQVVYDAISQFIGRQKQVPPMYSALKVNGKKLYELAREGKVIERKARDIEVFDIKVESIDLPEVTMTVHCSKGTYIRTLCNDIGERLGCHGCMKSLLRVRVAGFDLEHALTLSQIQSKVDEGCFDMVMPVDGVFENLPAVHTASDADKLVRNGNKIPAVLTDYLKHSADSDIRYRVYNHEGIFVGVYSYLDETGEFKPVKIFME
;
A
#
# COMPACT_ATOMS: atom_id res chain seq x y z
N THR A 1 1.09 -2.93 3.08
CA THR A 1 0.49 -1.85 3.87
C THR A 1 0.19 -2.39 5.25
N GLN A 2 0.78 -1.82 6.28
CA GLN A 2 0.41 -2.11 7.67
C GLN A 2 -0.47 -0.98 8.16
N GLY A 3 -1.59 -1.30 8.75
CA GLY A 3 -2.50 -0.33 9.35
C GLY A 3 -3.00 -0.85 10.68
N VAL A 4 -3.11 0.02 11.69
CA VAL A 4 -3.88 -0.28 12.89
C VAL A 4 -5.31 0.11 12.58
N SER A 5 -6.21 -0.84 12.66
CA SER A 5 -7.64 -0.62 12.53
C SER A 5 -8.28 -0.98 13.86
N SER A 6 -8.97 -0.04 14.45
CA SER A 6 -9.90 -0.33 15.53
C SER A 6 -11.25 -0.61 14.87
N ALA A 7 -11.71 -1.84 14.94
CA ALA A 7 -13.07 -2.17 14.57
C ALA A 7 -13.93 -2.01 15.83
N ALA A 8 -14.70 -0.94 15.91
CA ALA A 8 -15.80 -0.93 16.82
C ALA A 8 -16.84 -1.88 16.27
N SER A 9 -17.15 -2.90 16.98
CA SER A 9 -18.42 -3.54 16.83
C SER A 9 -19.48 -2.68 17.52
N ASP A 10 -19.77 -1.51 16.95
CA ASP A 10 -21.13 -1.12 17.09
C ASP A 10 -21.94 -2.26 16.49
N VAL A 11 -22.89 -2.74 17.21
CA VAL A 11 -23.98 -3.64 16.90
C VAL A 11 -24.73 -3.23 15.62
N TYR A 12 -24.05 -2.53 14.70
CA TYR A 12 -24.66 -1.83 13.58
C TYR A 12 -23.97 -2.16 12.26
N LYS A 13 -24.75 -2.64 11.32
CA LYS A 13 -24.37 -2.61 9.91
C LYS A 13 -24.51 -1.17 9.41
N ARG A 14 -23.43 -0.60 8.87
CA ARG A 14 -23.42 0.78 8.38
C ARG A 14 -23.22 0.87 6.89
N GLN A 15 -23.86 1.87 6.26
CA GLN A 15 -23.86 2.07 4.81
C GLN A 15 -22.43 2.23 4.26
N THR A 16 -21.55 2.91 4.97
CA THR A 16 -20.15 3.18 4.56
C THR A 16 -19.16 2.12 5.04
N GLN A 17 -19.62 1.14 5.86
CA GLN A 17 -18.78 0.16 6.56
C GLN A 17 -17.80 0.81 7.58
N ASP A 18 -18.05 2.05 7.97
CA ASP A 18 -17.36 2.79 9.05
C ASP A 18 -18.38 3.61 9.86
N ILE A 19 -17.94 4.16 11.00
CA ILE A 19 -18.83 4.85 11.94
C ILE A 19 -19.50 6.11 11.36
N SER A 20 -19.05 6.65 10.22
CA SER A 20 -19.62 7.86 9.61
C SER A 20 -20.90 7.56 8.81
N GLY A 21 -21.16 6.30 8.47
CA GLY A 21 -22.32 5.88 7.70
C GLY A 21 -23.60 5.76 8.51
N GLN A 22 -24.74 5.90 7.81
CA GLN A 22 -26.04 5.62 8.39
C GLN A 22 -26.15 4.17 8.85
N VAL A 23 -26.79 3.95 9.99
CA VAL A 23 -27.13 2.62 10.49
C VAL A 23 -28.17 1.98 9.59
N LEU A 24 -27.87 0.78 9.08
CA LEU A 24 -28.76 -0.01 8.23
C LEU A 24 -29.43 -1.13 9.01
N ASN A 25 -28.72 -1.73 9.95
CA ASN A 25 -29.20 -2.84 10.78
C ASN A 25 -28.46 -2.86 12.10
N GLN A 26 -29.01 -3.56 13.08
CA GLN A 26 -28.47 -3.74 14.44
C GLN A 26 -28.54 -5.22 14.83
N ALA A 27 -27.52 -5.71 15.53
CA ALA A 27 -27.51 -7.05 16.10
C ALA A 27 -26.85 -7.03 17.50
N GLU A 28 -27.16 -7.96 18.37
CA GLU A 28 -26.50 -8.14 19.66
C GLU A 28 -25.13 -8.83 19.48
N VAL A 29 -24.18 -8.44 20.32
CA VAL A 29 -22.86 -9.07 20.37
C VAL A 29 -22.89 -10.19 21.41
N ASN A 30 -23.08 -11.42 20.97
CA ASN A 30 -23.15 -12.60 21.81
C ASN A 30 -22.02 -13.58 21.44
N VAL A 31 -20.77 -13.09 21.46
CA VAL A 31 -19.59 -13.87 21.11
C VAL A 31 -18.54 -13.81 22.22
N THR A 32 -17.74 -14.85 22.34
CA THR A 32 -16.57 -14.86 23.23
C THR A 32 -15.33 -14.37 22.50
N GLU A 33 -14.31 -13.95 23.24
CA GLU A 33 -13.02 -13.54 22.67
C GLU A 33 -12.42 -14.64 21.77
N GLN A 34 -12.52 -15.92 22.17
CA GLN A 34 -11.99 -17.03 21.38
C GLN A 34 -12.69 -17.12 20.01
N VAL A 35 -14.00 -16.95 19.97
CA VAL A 35 -14.75 -16.95 18.69
C VAL A 35 -14.33 -15.78 17.80
N VAL A 36 -14.01 -14.63 18.39
CA VAL A 36 -13.48 -13.48 17.66
C VAL A 36 -12.10 -13.79 17.07
N TYR A 37 -11.18 -14.36 17.86
CA TYR A 37 -9.85 -14.78 17.37
C TYR A 37 -9.97 -15.80 16.23
N ASP A 38 -10.83 -16.80 16.39
CA ASP A 38 -11.05 -17.85 15.38
C ASP A 38 -11.64 -17.27 14.08
N ALA A 39 -12.56 -16.32 14.19
CA ALA A 39 -13.13 -15.64 13.03
C ALA A 39 -12.08 -14.79 12.29
N ILE A 40 -11.28 -13.99 13.00
CA ILE A 40 -10.24 -13.12 12.44
C ILE A 40 -9.18 -13.95 11.72
N SER A 41 -8.75 -15.08 12.31
CA SER A 41 -7.70 -15.93 11.73
C SER A 41 -8.07 -16.46 10.34
N GLN A 42 -9.35 -16.62 10.03
CA GLN A 42 -9.83 -17.10 8.74
C GLN A 42 -9.67 -16.06 7.61
N PHE A 43 -9.39 -14.80 7.95
CA PHE A 43 -9.15 -13.75 6.96
C PHE A 43 -7.67 -13.58 6.58
N ILE A 44 -6.77 -14.37 7.16
CA ILE A 44 -5.36 -14.40 6.76
C ILE A 44 -5.20 -15.22 5.48
N GLY A 45 -4.41 -14.72 4.54
CA GLY A 45 -4.12 -15.35 3.25
C GLY A 45 -4.77 -14.66 2.06
N ARG A 46 -4.78 -15.38 0.93
CA ARG A 46 -5.36 -14.89 -0.34
C ARG A 46 -6.86 -15.05 -0.33
N GLN A 47 -7.57 -13.99 -0.68
CA GLN A 47 -9.02 -13.97 -0.70
C GLN A 47 -9.57 -12.97 -1.73
N LYS A 48 -10.86 -13.08 -2.00
CA LYS A 48 -11.58 -12.14 -2.86
C LYS A 48 -12.38 -11.16 -2.00
N GLN A 49 -12.18 -9.87 -2.23
CA GLN A 49 -12.91 -8.81 -1.54
C GLN A 49 -13.73 -7.99 -2.54
N VAL A 50 -15.00 -7.75 -2.24
CA VAL A 50 -15.85 -6.84 -3.00
C VAL A 50 -15.60 -5.42 -2.48
N PRO A 51 -15.06 -4.50 -3.30
CA PRO A 51 -14.82 -3.13 -2.86
C PRO A 51 -16.09 -2.43 -2.37
N PRO A 52 -16.03 -1.54 -1.36
CA PRO A 52 -17.21 -0.83 -0.89
C PRO A 52 -17.71 0.18 -1.94
N MET A 53 -19.02 0.49 -1.90
CA MET A 53 -19.59 1.55 -2.76
C MET A 53 -18.95 2.92 -2.48
N TYR A 54 -18.63 3.19 -1.21
CA TYR A 54 -17.93 4.41 -0.81
C TYR A 54 -16.41 4.29 -1.03
N SER A 55 -15.99 4.14 -2.30
CA SER A 55 -14.60 4.07 -2.70
C SER A 55 -14.29 4.97 -3.89
N ALA A 56 -13.01 5.30 -4.10
CA ALA A 56 -12.54 6.11 -5.22
C ALA A 56 -12.38 5.31 -6.53
N LEU A 57 -12.79 4.04 -6.55
CA LEU A 57 -12.76 3.23 -7.77
C LEU A 57 -13.69 3.83 -8.82
N LYS A 58 -13.23 3.85 -10.06
CA LYS A 58 -14.01 4.34 -11.20
C LYS A 58 -14.70 3.19 -11.92
N VAL A 59 -15.98 3.37 -12.20
CA VAL A 59 -16.78 2.53 -13.10
C VAL A 59 -17.42 3.44 -14.12
N ASN A 60 -17.21 3.17 -15.41
CA ASN A 60 -17.67 4.01 -16.52
C ASN A 60 -17.31 5.50 -16.35
N GLY A 61 -16.08 5.77 -15.88
CA GLY A 61 -15.56 7.14 -15.71
C GLY A 61 -15.98 7.86 -14.42
N LYS A 62 -17.01 7.41 -13.71
CA LYS A 62 -17.48 7.99 -12.43
C LYS A 62 -16.93 7.20 -11.24
N LYS A 63 -16.62 7.89 -10.14
CA LYS A 63 -16.19 7.24 -8.90
C LYS A 63 -17.38 6.60 -8.19
N LEU A 64 -17.15 5.43 -7.56
CA LEU A 64 -18.21 4.69 -6.88
C LEU A 64 -18.88 5.50 -5.77
N TYR A 65 -18.13 6.31 -5.02
CA TYR A 65 -18.71 7.13 -3.96
C TYR A 65 -19.65 8.22 -4.49
N GLU A 66 -19.44 8.72 -5.72
CA GLU A 66 -20.32 9.69 -6.37
C GLU A 66 -21.67 9.03 -6.69
N LEU A 67 -21.62 7.83 -7.25
CA LEU A 67 -22.81 7.03 -7.54
C LEU A 67 -23.56 6.63 -6.27
N ALA A 68 -22.84 6.30 -5.19
CA ALA A 68 -23.44 5.99 -3.90
C ALA A 68 -24.20 7.18 -3.30
N ARG A 69 -23.67 8.41 -3.46
CA ARG A 69 -24.35 9.64 -3.04
C ARG A 69 -25.61 9.93 -3.87
N GLU A 70 -25.64 9.50 -5.14
CA GLU A 70 -26.83 9.55 -5.99
C GLU A 70 -27.85 8.44 -5.66
N GLY A 71 -27.61 7.63 -4.62
CA GLY A 71 -28.46 6.50 -4.25
C GLY A 71 -28.34 5.28 -5.18
N LYS A 72 -27.39 5.27 -6.09
CA LYS A 72 -27.19 4.18 -7.06
C LYS A 72 -26.27 3.12 -6.46
N VAL A 73 -26.73 1.87 -6.49
CA VAL A 73 -25.92 0.71 -6.15
C VAL A 73 -25.50 0.01 -7.45
N ILE A 74 -24.21 -0.15 -7.65
CA ILE A 74 -23.65 -0.82 -8.83
C ILE A 74 -23.03 -2.16 -8.40
N GLU A 75 -23.19 -3.17 -9.24
CA GLU A 75 -22.48 -4.43 -9.08
C GLU A 75 -20.97 -4.19 -9.21
N ARG A 76 -20.22 -4.72 -8.25
CA ARG A 76 -18.76 -4.58 -8.16
C ARG A 76 -18.12 -5.95 -8.25
N LYS A 77 -17.16 -6.07 -9.16
CA LYS A 77 -16.37 -7.30 -9.27
C LYS A 77 -15.47 -7.43 -8.04
N ALA A 78 -15.47 -8.62 -7.45
CA ALA A 78 -14.51 -8.97 -6.41
C ALA A 78 -13.09 -8.87 -6.96
N ARG A 79 -12.14 -8.47 -6.11
CA ARG A 79 -10.71 -8.34 -6.42
C ARG A 79 -9.91 -9.26 -5.53
N ASP A 80 -8.88 -9.81 -6.10
CA ASP A 80 -7.92 -10.59 -5.33
C ASP A 80 -7.13 -9.66 -4.42
N ILE A 81 -7.10 -9.99 -3.14
CA ILE A 81 -6.32 -9.35 -2.09
C ILE A 81 -5.59 -10.42 -1.30
N GLU A 82 -4.57 -10.00 -0.57
CA GLU A 82 -3.86 -10.86 0.35
C GLU A 82 -3.72 -10.15 1.70
N VAL A 83 -4.13 -10.81 2.75
CA VAL A 83 -3.88 -10.41 4.13
C VAL A 83 -2.74 -11.27 4.63
N PHE A 84 -1.58 -10.66 4.80
CA PHE A 84 -0.37 -11.39 5.18
C PHE A 84 -0.38 -11.77 6.64
N ASP A 85 -0.93 -10.88 7.49
CA ASP A 85 -1.02 -11.09 8.94
C ASP A 85 -2.09 -10.19 9.56
N ILE A 86 -2.70 -10.66 10.65
CA ILE A 86 -3.56 -9.88 11.53
C ILE A 86 -3.15 -10.15 12.97
N LYS A 87 -2.65 -9.13 13.64
CA LYS A 87 -2.36 -9.16 15.08
C LYS A 87 -3.50 -8.50 15.83
N VAL A 88 -4.21 -9.25 16.67
CA VAL A 88 -5.18 -8.69 17.59
C VAL A 88 -4.42 -8.08 18.77
N GLU A 89 -4.59 -6.77 19.00
CA GLU A 89 -3.92 -6.05 20.06
C GLU A 89 -4.75 -6.04 21.35
N SER A 90 -6.07 -5.91 21.22
CA SER A 90 -7.00 -5.99 22.34
C SER A 90 -8.41 -6.35 21.89
N ILE A 91 -9.14 -7.04 22.77
CA ILE A 91 -10.58 -7.29 22.65
C ILE A 91 -11.23 -6.72 23.90
N ASP A 92 -12.10 -5.75 23.72
CA ASP A 92 -12.94 -5.14 24.74
C ASP A 92 -14.34 -5.00 24.14
N LEU A 93 -15.04 -6.14 24.10
CA LEU A 93 -16.31 -6.23 23.37
C LEU A 93 -17.27 -5.13 23.80
N PRO A 94 -17.81 -4.42 22.82
CA PRO A 94 -17.90 -4.72 21.40
C PRO A 94 -16.72 -4.21 20.56
N GLU A 95 -15.64 -3.70 21.11
CA GLU A 95 -14.50 -3.17 20.36
C GLU A 95 -13.36 -4.17 20.22
N VAL A 96 -12.75 -4.20 19.04
CA VAL A 96 -11.56 -5.01 18.74
C VAL A 96 -10.51 -4.11 18.08
N THR A 97 -9.32 -4.08 18.65
CA THR A 97 -8.16 -3.39 18.06
C THR A 97 -7.23 -4.41 17.42
N MET A 98 -6.89 -4.20 16.17
CA MET A 98 -6.02 -5.12 15.44
C MET A 98 -5.07 -4.36 14.51
N THR A 99 -3.86 -4.90 14.34
CA THR A 99 -2.90 -4.49 13.32
C THR A 99 -3.01 -5.43 12.12
N VAL A 100 -3.21 -4.86 10.93
CA VAL A 100 -3.40 -5.65 9.70
C VAL A 100 -2.26 -5.37 8.72
N HIS A 101 -1.55 -6.42 8.31
CA HIS A 101 -0.60 -6.38 7.21
C HIS A 101 -1.25 -6.97 5.96
N CYS A 102 -1.43 -6.16 4.92
CA CYS A 102 -2.18 -6.58 3.73
C CYS A 102 -1.62 -6.00 2.44
N SER A 103 -2.01 -6.60 1.33
CA SER A 103 -1.68 -6.16 -0.01
C SER A 103 -2.30 -4.80 -0.35
N LYS A 104 -1.73 -4.15 -1.34
CA LYS A 104 -2.28 -2.92 -1.92
C LYS A 104 -3.70 -3.17 -2.44
N GLY A 105 -4.60 -2.22 -2.15
CA GLY A 105 -5.99 -2.28 -2.62
C GLY A 105 -6.95 -2.99 -1.67
N THR A 106 -6.48 -3.54 -0.55
CA THR A 106 -7.32 -4.07 0.52
C THR A 106 -8.09 -2.95 1.23
N TYR A 107 -9.39 -3.10 1.36
CA TYR A 107 -10.28 -2.19 2.09
C TYR A 107 -10.46 -2.69 3.52
N ILE A 108 -9.82 -2.03 4.48
CA ILE A 108 -9.91 -2.41 5.90
C ILE A 108 -11.35 -2.28 6.42
N ARG A 109 -12.13 -1.28 5.96
CA ARG A 109 -13.55 -1.17 6.27
C ARG A 109 -14.34 -2.42 5.91
N THR A 110 -14.09 -2.93 4.70
CA THR A 110 -14.75 -4.14 4.24
C THR A 110 -14.29 -5.36 5.03
N LEU A 111 -13.00 -5.44 5.39
CA LEU A 111 -12.50 -6.51 6.25
C LEU A 111 -13.21 -6.50 7.62
N CYS A 112 -13.35 -5.33 8.26
CA CYS A 112 -14.08 -5.20 9.53
C CYS A 112 -15.55 -5.62 9.39
N ASN A 113 -16.22 -5.18 8.30
CA ASN A 113 -17.59 -5.59 8.01
C ASN A 113 -17.69 -7.11 7.83
N ASP A 114 -16.79 -7.71 7.06
CA ASP A 114 -16.84 -9.14 6.72
C ASP A 114 -16.53 -10.01 7.95
N ILE A 115 -15.64 -9.56 8.85
CA ILE A 115 -15.40 -10.20 10.15
C ILE A 115 -16.69 -10.17 10.98
N GLY A 116 -17.36 -9.02 11.08
CA GLY A 116 -18.61 -8.89 11.83
C GLY A 116 -19.76 -9.73 11.24
N GLU A 117 -19.88 -9.81 9.92
CA GLU A 117 -20.84 -10.70 9.25
C GLU A 117 -20.53 -12.19 9.57
N ARG A 118 -19.23 -12.55 9.61
CA ARG A 118 -18.81 -13.91 9.99
C ARG A 118 -19.16 -14.27 11.43
N LEU A 119 -19.10 -13.27 12.33
CA LEU A 119 -19.48 -13.40 13.73
C LEU A 119 -21.01 -13.37 13.95
N GLY A 120 -21.79 -13.00 12.92
CA GLY A 120 -23.25 -12.89 12.99
C GLY A 120 -23.77 -11.65 13.73
N CYS A 121 -22.88 -10.72 14.11
CA CYS A 121 -23.23 -9.51 14.84
C CYS A 121 -23.01 -8.20 14.07
N HIS A 122 -22.72 -8.29 12.76
CA HIS A 122 -22.26 -7.19 11.94
C HIS A 122 -20.93 -6.62 12.42
N GLY A 123 -20.39 -5.62 11.73
CA GLY A 123 -19.16 -4.93 12.10
C GLY A 123 -18.93 -3.71 11.23
N CYS A 124 -18.27 -2.69 11.80
CA CYS A 124 -17.85 -1.52 11.06
C CYS A 124 -16.51 -1.00 11.61
N MET A 125 -15.77 -0.31 10.77
CA MET A 125 -14.50 0.30 11.17
C MET A 125 -14.75 1.56 11.99
N LYS A 126 -14.24 1.63 13.24
CA LYS A 126 -14.31 2.79 14.12
C LYS A 126 -13.25 3.83 13.77
N SER A 127 -12.03 3.39 13.63
CA SER A 127 -10.89 4.25 13.30
C SER A 127 -9.88 3.48 12.45
N LEU A 128 -9.03 4.21 11.73
CA LEU A 128 -7.95 3.63 10.95
C LEU A 128 -6.71 4.52 11.05
N LEU A 129 -5.62 3.95 11.52
CA LEU A 129 -4.30 4.57 11.46
C LEU A 129 -3.40 3.76 10.54
N ARG A 130 -2.86 4.40 9.52
CA ARG A 130 -1.87 3.76 8.65
C ARG A 130 -0.48 3.99 9.22
N VAL A 131 0.13 2.95 9.76
CA VAL A 131 1.43 3.03 10.42
C VAL A 131 2.61 2.75 9.49
N ARG A 132 2.36 2.08 8.33
CA ARG A 132 3.43 1.79 7.36
C ARG A 132 2.88 1.70 5.94
N VAL A 133 3.64 2.23 4.97
CA VAL A 133 3.39 2.07 3.53
C VAL A 133 4.72 1.88 2.82
N ALA A 134 4.93 0.70 2.23
CA ALA A 134 6.22 0.33 1.64
C ALA A 134 7.38 0.52 2.63
N GLY A 135 8.39 1.31 2.29
CA GLY A 135 9.53 1.65 3.17
C GLY A 135 9.26 2.77 4.18
N PHE A 136 8.08 3.42 4.14
CA PHE A 136 7.76 4.56 5.00
C PHE A 136 6.93 4.11 6.19
N ASP A 137 7.33 4.48 7.39
CA ASP A 137 6.61 4.23 8.64
C ASP A 137 6.22 5.53 9.36
N LEU A 138 5.38 5.38 10.37
CA LEU A 138 4.89 6.52 11.14
C LEU A 138 5.92 7.07 12.12
N GLU A 139 6.88 6.26 12.56
CA GLU A 139 7.91 6.67 13.53
C GLU A 139 8.84 7.73 12.95
N HIS A 140 9.12 7.65 11.64
CA HIS A 140 9.96 8.59 10.91
C HIS A 140 9.14 9.70 10.21
N ALA A 141 7.81 9.68 10.34
CA ALA A 141 6.96 10.69 9.71
C ALA A 141 7.00 12.01 10.51
N LEU A 142 7.08 13.11 9.79
CA LEU A 142 7.00 14.45 10.35
C LEU A 142 5.57 15.02 10.21
N THR A 143 5.15 15.76 11.21
CA THR A 143 3.92 16.56 11.11
C THR A 143 4.14 17.78 10.21
N LEU A 144 3.06 18.35 9.67
CA LEU A 144 3.16 19.56 8.85
C LEU A 144 3.82 20.73 9.59
N SER A 145 3.59 20.87 10.89
CA SER A 145 4.23 21.91 11.71
C SER A 145 5.73 21.68 11.88
N GLN A 146 6.17 20.43 12.05
CA GLN A 146 7.59 20.10 12.10
C GLN A 146 8.29 20.36 10.76
N ILE A 147 7.62 20.02 9.65
CA ILE A 147 8.13 20.32 8.29
C ILE A 147 8.26 21.83 8.12
N GLN A 148 7.23 22.61 8.51
CA GLN A 148 7.27 24.06 8.39
C GLN A 148 8.43 24.66 9.20
N SER A 149 8.62 24.25 10.45
CA SER A 149 9.74 24.73 11.28
C SER A 149 11.09 24.45 10.63
N LYS A 150 11.31 23.24 10.09
CA LYS A 150 12.56 22.89 9.39
C LYS A 150 12.78 23.76 8.14
N VAL A 151 11.73 24.02 7.37
CA VAL A 151 11.81 24.88 6.17
C VAL A 151 12.15 26.33 6.58
N ASP A 152 11.55 26.86 7.63
CA ASP A 152 11.82 28.20 8.13
C ASP A 152 13.27 28.35 8.64
N GLU A 153 13.87 27.28 9.14
CA GLU A 153 15.27 27.16 9.56
C GLU A 153 16.24 26.93 8.36
N GLY A 154 15.71 26.77 7.14
CA GLY A 154 16.50 26.43 5.95
C GLY A 154 17.05 25.01 5.93
N CYS A 155 16.49 24.12 6.75
CA CYS A 155 16.88 22.72 6.85
C CYS A 155 15.99 21.86 5.94
N PHE A 156 16.59 21.17 4.99
CA PHE A 156 15.91 20.32 4.00
C PHE A 156 16.33 18.84 4.09
N ASP A 157 16.97 18.43 5.18
CA ASP A 157 17.44 17.06 5.44
C ASP A 157 16.31 16.03 5.47
N MET A 158 15.05 16.49 5.70
CA MET A 158 13.86 15.63 5.65
C MET A 158 13.43 15.25 4.23
N VAL A 159 13.97 15.91 3.19
CA VAL A 159 13.67 15.57 1.80
C VAL A 159 14.51 14.36 1.39
N MET A 160 13.86 13.20 1.31
CA MET A 160 14.53 11.98 0.89
C MET A 160 14.90 12.07 -0.59
N PRO A 161 16.15 11.76 -0.97
CA PRO A 161 16.54 11.61 -2.37
C PRO A 161 15.69 10.54 -3.06
N VAL A 162 15.44 10.72 -4.36
CA VAL A 162 14.54 9.81 -5.12
C VAL A 162 15.05 8.38 -5.11
N ASP A 163 16.34 8.16 -5.17
CA ASP A 163 16.99 6.84 -5.14
C ASP A 163 16.86 6.14 -3.78
N GLY A 164 16.69 6.90 -2.68
CA GLY A 164 16.41 6.36 -1.35
C GLY A 164 15.15 5.51 -1.28
N VAL A 165 14.16 5.81 -2.15
CA VAL A 165 12.93 4.98 -2.25
C VAL A 165 13.22 3.58 -2.80
N PHE A 166 14.34 3.40 -3.47
CA PHE A 166 14.74 2.18 -4.17
C PHE A 166 15.95 1.49 -3.54
N GLU A 167 16.30 1.79 -2.28
CA GLU A 167 17.50 1.25 -1.61
C GLU A 167 17.59 -0.28 -1.61
N ASN A 168 16.46 -0.95 -1.66
CA ASN A 168 16.38 -2.41 -1.76
C ASN A 168 16.78 -2.95 -3.13
N LEU A 169 16.95 -2.11 -4.15
CA LEU A 169 17.42 -2.51 -5.46
C LEU A 169 18.96 -2.40 -5.54
N PRO A 170 19.65 -3.34 -6.20
CA PRO A 170 21.07 -3.22 -6.44
C PRO A 170 21.40 -1.97 -7.30
N ALA A 171 22.56 -1.37 -7.03
CA ALA A 171 23.05 -0.22 -7.77
C ALA A 171 23.97 -0.66 -8.93
N VAL A 172 23.93 0.11 -10.02
CA VAL A 172 24.83 -0.01 -11.18
C VAL A 172 25.23 1.38 -11.64
N HIS A 173 26.53 1.60 -11.87
CA HIS A 173 27.06 2.86 -12.35
C HIS A 173 27.51 2.74 -13.80
N THR A 174 27.21 3.75 -14.60
CA THR A 174 27.63 3.77 -16.00
C THR A 174 28.99 4.44 -16.18
N ALA A 175 29.73 4.04 -17.22
CA ALA A 175 30.90 4.77 -17.67
C ALA A 175 30.47 6.05 -18.40
N SER A 176 31.39 7.02 -18.57
CA SER A 176 31.16 8.28 -19.30
C SER A 176 30.71 8.08 -20.75
N ASP A 177 31.15 7.00 -21.37
CA ASP A 177 30.78 6.66 -22.76
C ASP A 177 29.28 6.34 -22.90
N ALA A 178 28.60 6.02 -21.80
CA ALA A 178 27.16 5.79 -21.75
C ALA A 178 26.32 7.08 -21.63
N ASP A 179 26.89 8.22 -21.34
CA ASP A 179 26.17 9.47 -21.01
C ASP A 179 25.12 9.87 -22.04
N LYS A 180 25.47 9.75 -23.32
CA LYS A 180 24.52 10.07 -24.40
C LYS A 180 23.31 9.12 -24.39
N LEU A 181 23.51 7.84 -24.07
CA LEU A 181 22.44 6.84 -23.95
C LEU A 181 21.57 7.13 -22.75
N VAL A 182 22.21 7.45 -21.62
CA VAL A 182 21.58 7.80 -20.35
C VAL A 182 20.68 9.04 -20.51
N ARG A 183 21.21 10.14 -21.07
CA ARG A 183 20.45 11.39 -21.26
C ARG A 183 19.23 11.22 -22.17
N ASN A 184 19.33 10.33 -23.16
CA ASN A 184 18.25 10.07 -24.12
C ASN A 184 17.28 8.98 -23.63
N GLY A 185 17.48 8.43 -22.45
CA GLY A 185 16.65 7.34 -21.90
C GLY A 185 16.70 6.06 -22.72
N ASN A 186 17.82 5.81 -23.38
CA ASN A 186 18.04 4.62 -24.19
C ASN A 186 18.44 3.42 -23.34
N LYS A 187 18.49 2.25 -23.96
CA LYS A 187 19.11 1.08 -23.37
C LYS A 187 20.61 1.29 -23.23
N ILE A 188 21.18 0.71 -22.18
CA ILE A 188 22.60 0.83 -21.84
C ILE A 188 23.23 -0.57 -21.92
N PRO A 189 24.21 -0.80 -22.81
CA PRO A 189 24.99 -2.04 -22.83
C PRO A 189 25.69 -2.28 -21.48
N ALA A 190 25.62 -3.49 -20.94
CA ALA A 190 26.23 -3.82 -19.66
C ALA A 190 27.75 -3.59 -19.63
N VAL A 191 28.42 -3.69 -20.79
CA VAL A 191 29.86 -3.42 -20.92
C VAL A 191 30.24 -1.94 -20.64
N LEU A 192 29.26 -1.04 -20.67
CA LEU A 192 29.41 0.39 -20.32
C LEU A 192 29.02 0.65 -18.86
N THR A 193 29.00 -0.35 -18.03
CA THR A 193 28.63 -0.25 -16.60
C THR A 193 29.62 -1.06 -15.74
N ASP A 194 29.55 -0.86 -14.44
CA ASP A 194 30.26 -1.64 -13.42
C ASP A 194 29.56 -2.96 -13.08
N TYR A 195 28.53 -3.34 -13.85
CA TYR A 195 27.75 -4.55 -13.61
C TYR A 195 28.59 -5.82 -13.80
N LEU A 196 28.72 -6.57 -12.71
CA LEU A 196 29.32 -7.90 -12.72
C LEU A 196 28.15 -8.92 -12.67
N LYS A 197 28.03 -9.72 -13.72
CA LYS A 197 27.00 -10.76 -13.81
C LYS A 197 27.22 -11.82 -12.71
N HIS A 198 26.44 -11.76 -11.63
CA HIS A 198 26.58 -12.71 -10.53
C HIS A 198 25.54 -13.83 -10.50
N SER A 199 24.45 -13.75 -11.21
CA SER A 199 23.47 -14.84 -11.44
C SER A 199 22.25 -14.32 -12.21
N ALA A 200 21.64 -15.21 -12.97
CA ALA A 200 20.54 -14.92 -13.84
C ALA A 200 19.21 -14.84 -13.07
N ASP A 201 18.93 -13.68 -12.47
CA ASP A 201 17.57 -13.35 -12.13
C ASP A 201 17.08 -12.31 -13.14
N SER A 202 16.42 -12.78 -14.17
CA SER A 202 15.90 -11.99 -15.30
C SER A 202 14.85 -10.92 -14.91
N ASP A 203 14.40 -10.93 -13.65
CA ASP A 203 13.38 -10.00 -13.14
C ASP A 203 13.91 -8.96 -12.14
N ILE A 204 15.23 -8.93 -11.89
CA ILE A 204 15.80 -7.96 -10.97
C ILE A 204 15.79 -6.56 -11.61
N ARG A 205 15.35 -5.59 -10.83
CA ARG A 205 15.49 -4.17 -11.17
C ARG A 205 16.74 -3.60 -10.50
N TYR A 206 17.33 -2.61 -11.15
CA TYR A 206 18.56 -1.97 -10.73
C TYR A 206 18.37 -0.46 -10.62
N ARG A 207 18.99 0.16 -9.63
CA ARG A 207 19.21 1.60 -9.60
C ARG A 207 20.40 1.91 -10.50
N VAL A 208 20.20 2.75 -11.50
CA VAL A 208 21.25 3.16 -12.40
C VAL A 208 21.69 4.58 -12.08
N TYR A 209 23.00 4.77 -11.95
CA TYR A 209 23.66 6.04 -11.74
C TYR A 209 24.56 6.35 -12.94
N ASN A 210 24.69 7.64 -13.31
CA ASN A 210 25.64 8.04 -14.33
C ASN A 210 27.07 8.01 -13.79
N HIS A 211 28.07 8.33 -14.61
CA HIS A 211 29.48 8.34 -14.22
C HIS A 211 29.80 9.37 -13.13
N GLU A 212 28.97 10.40 -12.94
CA GLU A 212 29.11 11.41 -11.88
C GLU A 212 28.42 10.97 -10.57
N GLY A 213 27.80 9.80 -10.53
CA GLY A 213 27.07 9.31 -9.36
C GLY A 213 25.66 9.88 -9.21
N ILE A 214 25.12 10.52 -10.26
CA ILE A 214 23.76 11.06 -10.26
C ILE A 214 22.78 9.94 -10.59
N PHE A 215 21.73 9.80 -9.79
CA PHE A 215 20.69 8.80 -10.02
C PHE A 215 19.92 9.08 -11.30
N VAL A 216 19.92 8.12 -12.19
CA VAL A 216 19.25 8.18 -13.50
C VAL A 216 17.85 7.62 -13.45
N GLY A 217 17.71 6.45 -12.82
CA GLY A 217 16.43 5.76 -12.81
C GLY A 217 16.52 4.29 -12.43
N VAL A 218 15.40 3.62 -12.62
CA VAL A 218 15.25 2.18 -12.42
C VAL A 218 15.24 1.49 -13.77
N TYR A 219 16.08 0.47 -13.92
CA TYR A 219 16.25 -0.33 -15.13
C TYR A 219 16.07 -1.81 -14.83
N SER A 220 15.74 -2.60 -15.85
CA SER A 220 15.78 -4.06 -15.82
C SER A 220 16.89 -4.56 -16.73
N TYR A 221 17.62 -5.58 -16.31
CA TYR A 221 18.62 -6.22 -17.14
C TYR A 221 17.95 -7.20 -18.12
N LEU A 222 18.37 -7.17 -19.37
CA LEU A 222 17.93 -8.09 -20.43
C LEU A 222 19.06 -9.08 -20.74
N ASP A 223 18.95 -10.29 -20.25
CA ASP A 223 19.97 -11.34 -20.46
C ASP A 223 20.23 -11.65 -21.93
N GLU A 224 19.17 -11.63 -22.76
CA GLU A 224 19.25 -11.94 -24.20
C GLU A 224 20.15 -10.98 -24.98
N THR A 225 20.15 -9.69 -24.60
CA THR A 225 20.89 -8.64 -25.32
C THR A 225 22.07 -8.09 -24.53
N GLY A 226 22.19 -8.44 -23.25
CA GLY A 226 23.23 -7.90 -22.37
C GLY A 226 23.08 -6.40 -22.12
N GLU A 227 21.84 -5.89 -22.07
CA GLU A 227 21.53 -4.47 -21.97
C GLU A 227 20.62 -4.18 -20.76
N PHE A 228 20.78 -2.99 -20.19
CA PHE A 228 19.84 -2.41 -19.23
C PHE A 228 18.76 -1.64 -19.98
N LYS A 229 17.49 -2.03 -19.81
CA LYS A 229 16.31 -1.36 -20.36
C LYS A 229 15.68 -0.46 -19.30
N PRO A 230 15.40 0.83 -19.60
CA PRO A 230 14.74 1.70 -18.64
C PRO A 230 13.32 1.23 -18.32
N VAL A 231 13.00 1.17 -17.02
CA VAL A 231 11.66 0.96 -16.48
C VAL A 231 11.05 2.30 -16.10
N LYS A 232 11.84 3.16 -15.43
CA LYS A 232 11.46 4.51 -15.07
C LYS A 232 12.69 5.40 -14.97
N ILE A 233 12.65 6.54 -15.65
CA ILE A 233 13.70 7.57 -15.62
C ILE A 233 13.24 8.71 -14.72
N PHE A 234 14.19 9.27 -13.96
CA PHE A 234 14.00 10.36 -13.01
C PHE A 234 14.91 11.57 -13.27
N MET A 235 15.76 11.53 -14.31
CA MET A 235 16.51 12.70 -14.74
C MET A 235 15.57 13.73 -15.35
N GLU A 236 15.82 14.99 -15.03
CA GLU A 236 15.26 16.16 -15.71
C GLU A 236 16.07 16.52 -16.97
#